data_d8c076b67a8d2da1c5731c9d2305baf5
#
_entry.id   d8c076b67a8d2da1c5731c9d2305baf5
#
_cell.length_a   1.000
_cell.length_b   1.000
_cell.length_c   1.000
_cell.angle_alpha   90.00
_cell.angle_beta   90.00
_cell.angle_gamma   90.00
#
_symmetry.space_group_name_H-M   'P 1'
#
loop_
_entity.id
_entity.type
_entity.pdbx_description
1 polymer ?
#
loop_
_entity_poly.entity_id
_entity_poly.type
_entity_poly.pdbx_seq_one_letter_code
_entity_poly.pdbx_strand_id
1 'polypeptide(L)'
;YEVQRSLVGSEMCIRDRKKLKEATQNIKEGNLDFVLDAEGDDEISELCRDFEEMRQRLRESSEEKIQYDKENKELISNIAHDLKTPITALKGYAEGIMDGVADTPEKMDRYIRTIYNKANDMDRLINELTFYSKIDTNRIPYTFNKINVREYFDDCVEEVGLDLESKNIELSYFNSVENDVLVIADAEQLKRVINNIVGNSIKYMDKPKGYISIRVKDVGDFIQVEIEDNGRGIAAKDLPAIFDRFFRADASRNSSKGGSGIGLSIVRKIIEDHGGKIWANSKLGCGTVMYFVLRKYQEVPVNEQNTNHRR
;
A
#
# COMPACT_ATOMS: atom_id res chain seq x y z
N TYR A 1 -55.28 -19.28 31.83
CA TYR A 1 -54.55 -18.50 30.80
C TYR A 1 -53.20 -17.97 31.29
N GLU A 2 -53.07 -17.47 32.54
CA GLU A 2 -51.82 -16.99 33.11
C GLU A 2 -50.81 -18.11 33.39
N VAL A 3 -51.23 -19.28 33.83
CA VAL A 3 -50.37 -20.45 34.09
C VAL A 3 -49.74 -20.99 32.79
N GLN A 4 -50.44 -20.97 31.67
CA GLN A 4 -49.92 -21.38 30.35
C GLN A 4 -48.86 -20.39 29.80
N ARG A 5 -49.04 -19.08 29.99
CA ARG A 5 -48.01 -18.07 29.61
C ARG A 5 -46.75 -18.20 30.42
N SER A 6 -46.84 -18.46 31.71
CA SER A 6 -45.70 -18.67 32.61
C SER A 6 -44.90 -19.94 32.26
N LEU A 7 -45.56 -21.02 31.87
CA LEU A 7 -44.91 -22.27 31.46
C LEU A 7 -44.17 -22.12 30.11
N VAL A 8 -44.76 -21.43 29.12
CA VAL A 8 -44.15 -21.19 27.82
C VAL A 8 -42.93 -20.28 27.93
N GLY A 9 -42.96 -19.24 28.78
CA GLY A 9 -41.82 -18.38 29.05
C GLY A 9 -40.64 -19.11 29.73
N SER A 10 -40.96 -20.02 30.70
CA SER A 10 -39.90 -20.80 31.37
C SER A 10 -39.28 -21.87 30.45
N GLU A 11 -40.02 -22.49 29.54
CA GLU A 11 -39.46 -23.43 28.56
C GLU A 11 -38.57 -22.73 27.53
N MET A 12 -38.93 -21.51 27.10
CA MET A 12 -38.15 -20.70 26.20
C MET A 12 -36.79 -20.29 26.82
N CYS A 13 -36.81 -19.78 28.04
CA CYS A 13 -35.58 -19.47 28.80
C CYS A 13 -34.66 -20.68 29.01
N ILE A 14 -35.21 -21.88 29.25
CA ILE A 14 -34.41 -23.09 29.39
C ILE A 14 -33.76 -23.50 28.07
N ARG A 15 -34.47 -23.33 26.95
CA ARG A 15 -33.95 -23.63 25.60
C ARG A 15 -32.82 -22.69 25.23
N ASP A 16 -33.00 -21.40 25.42
CA ASP A 16 -32.00 -20.39 25.06
C ASP A 16 -30.76 -20.49 25.91
N ARG A 17 -30.88 -20.83 27.19
CA ARG A 17 -29.75 -21.15 28.06
C ARG A 17 -28.95 -22.38 27.60
N LYS A 18 -29.61 -23.37 27.01
CA LYS A 18 -28.93 -24.53 26.41
C LYS A 18 -28.21 -24.12 25.12
N LYS A 19 -28.86 -23.36 24.24
CA LYS A 19 -28.24 -22.81 23.02
C LYS A 19 -26.99 -21.99 23.34
N LEU A 20 -27.05 -21.09 24.33
CA LEU A 20 -25.88 -20.32 24.79
C LEU A 20 -24.75 -21.21 25.30
N LYS A 21 -25.07 -22.27 26.05
CA LYS A 21 -24.05 -23.21 26.53
C LYS A 21 -23.39 -23.96 25.38
N GLU A 22 -24.17 -24.42 24.39
CA GLU A 22 -23.66 -25.09 23.20
C GLU A 22 -22.82 -24.11 22.34
N ALA A 23 -23.30 -22.88 22.15
CA ALA A 23 -22.56 -21.82 21.48
C ALA A 23 -21.20 -21.53 22.14
N THR A 24 -21.19 -21.42 23.47
CA THR A 24 -19.96 -21.22 24.25
C THR A 24 -18.98 -22.38 24.06
N GLN A 25 -19.48 -23.63 24.03
CA GLN A 25 -18.64 -24.79 23.79
C GLN A 25 -18.06 -24.80 22.37
N ASN A 26 -18.89 -24.50 21.36
CA ASN A 26 -18.43 -24.38 19.96
C ASN A 26 -17.34 -23.32 19.80
N ILE A 27 -17.51 -22.12 20.40
CA ILE A 27 -16.48 -21.06 20.38
C ILE A 27 -15.19 -21.54 21.05
N LYS A 28 -15.29 -22.22 22.19
CA LYS A 28 -14.13 -22.75 22.91
C LYS A 28 -13.36 -23.79 22.07
N GLU A 29 -14.04 -24.55 21.23
CA GLU A 29 -13.46 -25.53 20.31
C GLU A 29 -12.98 -24.89 18.98
N GLY A 30 -13.17 -23.58 18.82
CA GLY A 30 -12.77 -22.84 17.61
C GLY A 30 -13.75 -22.98 16.44
N ASN A 31 -14.92 -23.60 16.69
CA ASN A 31 -15.97 -23.68 15.70
C ASN A 31 -16.84 -22.41 15.78
N LEU A 32 -16.74 -21.56 14.75
CA LEU A 32 -17.52 -20.33 14.60
C LEU A 32 -18.62 -20.46 13.52
N ASP A 33 -18.75 -21.63 12.86
CA ASP A 33 -19.69 -21.90 11.77
C ASP A 33 -21.07 -22.38 12.27
N PHE A 34 -21.64 -21.61 13.18
CA PHE A 34 -23.00 -21.80 13.65
C PHE A 34 -23.70 -20.43 13.75
N VAL A 35 -25.03 -20.44 13.88
CA VAL A 35 -25.83 -19.23 14.09
C VAL A 35 -26.60 -19.39 15.38
N LEU A 36 -26.54 -18.38 16.25
CA LEU A 36 -27.31 -18.33 17.48
C LEU A 36 -28.57 -17.51 17.24
N ASP A 37 -29.66 -18.19 16.92
CA ASP A 37 -30.95 -17.57 16.69
C ASP A 37 -31.69 -17.41 18.01
N ALA A 38 -32.18 -16.18 18.31
CA ALA A 38 -32.92 -15.82 19.50
C ALA A 38 -34.29 -15.31 19.13
N GLU A 39 -35.31 -16.05 19.58
CA GLU A 39 -36.71 -15.68 19.44
C GLU A 39 -37.22 -15.07 20.74
N GLY A 40 -37.58 -13.78 20.76
CA GLY A 40 -38.18 -13.11 21.89
C GLY A 40 -37.57 -11.75 22.22
N ASP A 41 -38.15 -11.07 23.20
CA ASP A 41 -37.73 -9.74 23.68
C ASP A 41 -37.41 -9.75 25.19
N ASP A 42 -37.02 -10.92 25.74
CA ASP A 42 -36.57 -11.05 27.12
C ASP A 42 -35.05 -10.84 27.24
N GLU A 43 -34.55 -10.73 28.46
CA GLU A 43 -33.15 -10.48 28.77
C GLU A 43 -32.24 -11.59 28.25
N ILE A 44 -32.72 -12.83 28.12
CA ILE A 44 -31.96 -13.97 27.60
C ILE A 44 -31.83 -13.88 26.09
N SER A 45 -32.88 -13.44 25.42
CA SER A 45 -32.87 -13.20 23.97
C SER A 45 -31.95 -12.04 23.59
N GLU A 46 -31.90 -10.99 24.41
CA GLU A 46 -30.92 -9.90 24.27
C GLU A 46 -29.48 -10.42 24.41
N LEU A 47 -29.22 -11.22 25.43
CA LEU A 47 -27.91 -11.85 25.62
C LEU A 47 -27.51 -12.78 24.46
N CYS A 48 -28.46 -13.51 23.88
CA CYS A 48 -28.21 -14.33 22.67
C CYS A 48 -27.83 -13.47 21.46
N ARG A 49 -28.45 -12.30 21.27
CA ARG A 49 -28.09 -11.35 20.19
C ARG A 49 -26.67 -10.78 20.37
N ASP A 50 -26.33 -10.37 21.59
CA ASP A 50 -24.99 -9.88 21.93
C ASP A 50 -23.93 -10.95 21.68
N PHE A 51 -24.24 -12.20 22.02
CA PHE A 51 -23.37 -13.35 21.81
C PHE A 51 -23.17 -13.66 20.33
N GLU A 52 -24.23 -13.53 19.51
CA GLU A 52 -24.15 -13.69 18.06
C GLU A 52 -23.31 -12.58 17.43
N GLU A 53 -23.45 -11.33 17.86
CA GLU A 53 -22.62 -10.22 17.39
C GLU A 53 -21.13 -10.48 17.74
N MET A 54 -20.85 -10.93 18.96
CA MET A 54 -19.49 -11.30 19.38
C MET A 54 -18.93 -12.44 18.53
N ARG A 55 -19.74 -13.50 18.26
CA ARG A 55 -19.35 -14.61 17.41
C ARG A 55 -19.01 -14.15 15.99
N GLN A 56 -19.83 -13.25 15.40
CA GLN A 56 -19.57 -12.71 14.07
C GLN A 56 -18.27 -11.94 14.03
N ARG A 57 -18.02 -11.07 15.00
CA ARG A 57 -16.76 -10.33 15.11
C ARG A 57 -15.53 -11.25 15.25
N LEU A 58 -15.66 -12.32 16.05
CA LEU A 58 -14.60 -13.33 16.18
C LEU A 58 -14.34 -14.07 14.87
N ARG A 59 -15.41 -14.41 14.13
CA ARG A 59 -15.30 -15.03 12.83
C ARG A 59 -14.59 -14.13 11.83
N GLU A 60 -15.03 -12.88 11.69
CA GLU A 60 -14.41 -11.88 10.83
C GLU A 60 -12.92 -11.72 11.17
N SER A 61 -12.58 -11.55 12.45
CA SER A 61 -11.19 -11.42 12.89
C SER A 61 -10.35 -12.68 12.61
N SER A 62 -10.96 -13.87 12.70
CA SER A 62 -10.29 -15.14 12.38
C SER A 62 -10.04 -15.28 10.87
N GLU A 63 -11.03 -14.93 10.04
CA GLU A 63 -10.91 -14.94 8.58
C GLU A 63 -9.85 -13.93 8.11
N GLU A 64 -9.84 -12.71 8.67
CA GLU A 64 -8.81 -11.71 8.42
C GLU A 64 -7.40 -12.22 8.78
N LYS A 65 -7.26 -12.88 9.92
CA LYS A 65 -5.99 -13.45 10.34
C LYS A 65 -5.49 -14.55 9.42
N ILE A 66 -6.38 -15.44 8.99
CA ILE A 66 -6.04 -16.51 8.05
C ILE A 66 -5.60 -15.92 6.70
N GLN A 67 -6.32 -14.91 6.22
CA GLN A 67 -5.97 -14.22 4.99
C GLN A 67 -4.60 -13.52 5.11
N TYR A 68 -4.36 -12.83 6.23
CA TYR A 68 -3.08 -12.20 6.53
C TYR A 68 -1.92 -13.21 6.57
N ASP A 69 -2.09 -14.35 7.24
CA ASP A 69 -1.08 -15.41 7.30
C ASP A 69 -0.77 -16.00 5.92
N LYS A 70 -1.80 -16.12 5.06
CA LYS A 70 -1.64 -16.57 3.67
C LYS A 70 -0.83 -15.56 2.86
N GLU A 71 -1.22 -14.29 2.92
CA GLU A 71 -0.52 -13.20 2.22
C GLU A 71 0.95 -13.10 2.67
N ASN A 72 1.22 -13.28 3.97
CA ASN A 72 2.58 -13.25 4.51
C ASN A 72 3.44 -14.44 4.02
N LYS A 73 2.86 -15.65 3.90
CA LYS A 73 3.56 -16.79 3.32
C LYS A 73 3.86 -16.59 1.83
N GLU A 74 2.92 -16.04 1.08
CA GLU A 74 3.12 -15.69 -0.33
C GLU A 74 4.20 -14.62 -0.49
N LEU A 75 4.24 -13.63 0.39
CA LEU A 75 5.30 -12.63 0.47
C LEU A 75 6.68 -13.26 0.59
N ILE A 76 6.87 -14.08 1.64
CA ILE A 76 8.17 -14.71 1.91
C ILE A 76 8.61 -15.54 0.71
N SER A 77 7.70 -16.29 0.08
CA SER A 77 7.98 -17.08 -1.11
C SER A 77 8.41 -16.21 -2.31
N ASN A 78 7.69 -15.13 -2.55
CA ASN A 78 7.98 -14.20 -3.66
C ASN A 78 9.32 -13.47 -3.47
N ILE A 79 9.60 -13.02 -2.24
CA ILE A 79 10.88 -12.38 -1.90
C ILE A 79 12.03 -13.36 -2.07
N ALA A 80 11.89 -14.59 -1.59
CA ALA A 80 12.94 -15.62 -1.74
C ALA A 80 13.24 -15.87 -3.23
N HIS A 81 12.22 -15.92 -4.07
CA HIS A 81 12.36 -16.05 -5.52
C HIS A 81 13.07 -14.82 -6.13
N ASP A 82 12.60 -13.61 -5.79
CA ASP A 82 13.12 -12.36 -6.36
C ASP A 82 14.55 -12.03 -5.89
N LEU A 83 14.97 -12.53 -4.72
CA LEU A 83 16.35 -12.49 -4.26
C LEU A 83 17.23 -13.57 -4.91
N LYS A 84 16.69 -14.78 -5.14
CA LYS A 84 17.44 -15.88 -5.74
C LYS A 84 17.91 -15.55 -7.16
N THR A 85 17.10 -14.85 -7.94
CA THR A 85 17.41 -14.51 -9.33
C THR A 85 18.69 -13.64 -9.46
N PRO A 86 18.81 -12.48 -8.80
CA PRO A 86 20.02 -11.68 -8.85
C PRO A 86 21.23 -12.38 -8.22
N ILE A 87 21.04 -13.16 -7.13
CA ILE A 87 22.14 -13.96 -6.52
C ILE A 87 22.70 -14.96 -7.52
N THR A 88 21.84 -15.68 -8.26
CA THR A 88 22.28 -16.64 -9.27
C THR A 88 23.04 -15.95 -10.40
N ALA A 89 22.59 -14.76 -10.83
CA ALA A 89 23.30 -13.98 -11.83
C ALA A 89 24.65 -13.49 -11.32
N LEU A 90 24.71 -12.93 -10.09
CA LEU A 90 25.97 -12.51 -9.44
C LEU A 90 26.99 -13.66 -9.43
N LYS A 91 26.55 -14.82 -8.97
CA LYS A 91 27.39 -16.02 -8.89
C LYS A 91 27.91 -16.43 -10.28
N GLY A 92 27.05 -16.48 -11.29
CA GLY A 92 27.45 -16.87 -12.65
C GLY A 92 28.42 -15.89 -13.30
N TYR A 93 28.26 -14.57 -13.10
CA TYR A 93 29.22 -13.58 -13.59
C TYR A 93 30.56 -13.62 -12.84
N ALA A 94 30.52 -13.85 -11.51
CA ALA A 94 31.74 -14.02 -10.72
C ALA A 94 32.49 -15.29 -11.12
N GLU A 95 31.80 -16.42 -11.28
CA GLU A 95 32.41 -17.67 -11.80
C GLU A 95 33.00 -17.47 -13.20
N GLY A 96 32.29 -16.79 -14.10
CA GLY A 96 32.82 -16.49 -15.43
C GLY A 96 34.05 -15.60 -15.44
N ILE A 97 34.25 -14.74 -14.42
CA ILE A 97 35.53 -14.01 -14.23
C ILE A 97 36.62 -14.96 -13.73
N MET A 98 36.30 -15.80 -12.73
CA MET A 98 37.27 -16.74 -12.13
C MET A 98 37.75 -17.80 -13.13
N ASP A 99 36.86 -18.26 -14.01
CA ASP A 99 37.14 -19.28 -15.03
C ASP A 99 37.79 -18.69 -16.30
N GLY A 100 38.08 -17.39 -16.31
CA GLY A 100 38.72 -16.71 -17.45
C GLY A 100 37.82 -16.54 -18.68
N VAL A 101 36.49 -16.70 -18.56
CA VAL A 101 35.53 -16.45 -19.66
C VAL A 101 35.49 -14.96 -20.02
N ALA A 102 35.72 -14.10 -19.04
CA ALA A 102 35.92 -12.67 -19.24
C ALA A 102 37.37 -12.38 -19.69
N ASP A 103 37.70 -12.81 -20.90
CA ASP A 103 39.05 -12.86 -21.48
C ASP A 103 39.52 -11.51 -22.09
N THR A 104 38.64 -10.51 -22.16
CA THR A 104 38.96 -9.16 -22.66
C THR A 104 38.62 -8.08 -21.63
N PRO A 105 39.30 -6.90 -21.65
CA PRO A 105 38.98 -5.78 -20.75
C PRO A 105 37.51 -5.35 -20.85
N GLU A 106 36.94 -5.36 -22.05
CA GLU A 106 35.53 -4.95 -22.30
C GLU A 106 34.54 -5.97 -21.70
N LYS A 107 34.84 -7.29 -21.80
CA LYS A 107 34.03 -8.33 -21.18
C LYS A 107 34.16 -8.24 -19.65
N MET A 108 35.37 -8.03 -19.13
CA MET A 108 35.62 -7.86 -17.70
C MET A 108 34.82 -6.69 -17.14
N ASP A 109 34.89 -5.49 -17.76
CA ASP A 109 34.14 -4.31 -17.35
C ASP A 109 32.61 -4.58 -17.38
N ARG A 110 32.12 -5.22 -18.44
CA ARG A 110 30.71 -5.58 -18.56
C ARG A 110 30.27 -6.54 -17.43
N TYR A 111 31.09 -7.55 -17.08
CA TYR A 111 30.77 -8.51 -16.01
C TYR A 111 30.74 -7.80 -14.66
N ILE A 112 31.75 -6.99 -14.36
CA ILE A 112 31.83 -6.19 -13.11
C ILE A 112 30.63 -5.24 -13.00
N ARG A 113 30.28 -4.51 -14.07
CA ARG A 113 29.10 -3.63 -14.08
C ARG A 113 27.80 -4.39 -13.86
N THR A 114 27.68 -5.59 -14.43
CA THR A 114 26.50 -6.44 -14.22
C THR A 114 26.40 -6.90 -12.77
N ILE A 115 27.52 -7.31 -12.17
CA ILE A 115 27.60 -7.66 -10.75
C ILE A 115 27.17 -6.47 -9.88
N TYR A 116 27.73 -5.30 -10.12
CA TYR A 116 27.41 -4.07 -9.38
C TYR A 116 25.93 -3.71 -9.48
N ASN A 117 25.37 -3.75 -10.70
CA ASN A 117 23.96 -3.43 -10.92
C ASN A 117 23.03 -4.44 -10.22
N LYS A 118 23.39 -5.74 -10.22
CA LYS A 118 22.62 -6.78 -9.53
C LYS A 118 22.70 -6.66 -8.01
N ALA A 119 23.82 -6.22 -7.47
CA ALA A 119 23.95 -5.91 -6.05
C ALA A 119 23.05 -4.71 -5.64
N ASN A 120 23.02 -3.65 -6.46
CA ASN A 120 22.12 -2.52 -6.22
C ASN A 120 20.63 -2.91 -6.34
N ASP A 121 20.27 -3.80 -7.29
CA ASP A 121 18.91 -4.33 -7.38
C ASP A 121 18.51 -5.05 -6.07
N MET A 122 19.43 -5.84 -5.49
CA MET A 122 19.20 -6.54 -4.23
C MET A 122 19.06 -5.58 -3.05
N ASP A 123 19.94 -4.58 -2.96
CA ASP A 123 19.88 -3.57 -1.89
C ASP A 123 18.53 -2.84 -1.89
N ARG A 124 18.03 -2.48 -3.08
CA ARG A 124 16.71 -1.89 -3.24
C ARG A 124 15.60 -2.82 -2.74
N LEU A 125 15.63 -4.11 -3.08
CA LEU A 125 14.65 -5.09 -2.63
C LEU A 125 14.67 -5.26 -1.10
N ILE A 126 15.85 -5.30 -0.49
CA ILE A 126 16.01 -5.40 0.97
C ILE A 126 15.46 -4.15 1.66
N ASN A 127 15.71 -2.96 1.10
CA ASN A 127 15.19 -1.70 1.62
C ASN A 127 13.66 -1.61 1.50
N GLU A 128 13.07 -2.10 0.40
CA GLU A 128 11.62 -2.23 0.23
C GLU A 128 11.01 -3.17 1.28
N LEU A 129 11.64 -4.33 1.50
CA LEU A 129 11.19 -5.30 2.49
C LEU A 129 11.29 -4.79 3.93
N THR A 130 12.42 -4.15 4.27
CA THR A 130 12.63 -3.56 5.60
C THR A 130 11.58 -2.50 5.88
N PHE A 131 11.27 -1.68 4.89
CA PHE A 131 10.25 -0.67 5.02
C PHE A 131 8.85 -1.29 5.14
N TYR A 132 8.56 -2.32 4.36
CA TYR A 132 7.31 -3.08 4.46
C TYR A 132 7.09 -3.63 5.87
N SER A 133 8.12 -4.24 6.48
CA SER A 133 8.06 -4.73 7.87
C SER A 133 7.73 -3.62 8.88
N LYS A 134 8.20 -2.38 8.64
CA LYS A 134 7.86 -1.22 9.48
C LYS A 134 6.41 -0.76 9.27
N ILE A 135 5.90 -0.81 8.04
CA ILE A 135 4.50 -0.53 7.70
C ILE A 135 3.57 -1.47 8.45
N ASP A 136 3.85 -2.76 8.35
CA ASP A 136 3.01 -3.82 8.90
C ASP A 136 2.87 -3.76 10.42
N THR A 137 3.93 -3.29 11.09
CA THR A 137 3.92 -3.06 12.55
C THR A 137 3.41 -1.67 12.96
N ASN A 138 2.93 -0.85 12.02
CA ASN A 138 2.53 0.55 12.24
C ASN A 138 3.64 1.39 12.93
N ARG A 139 4.91 1.08 12.64
CA ARG A 139 6.11 1.67 13.26
C ARG A 139 6.92 2.54 12.30
N ILE A 140 6.29 3.12 11.29
CA ILE A 140 6.99 4.08 10.46
C ILE A 140 7.22 5.34 11.32
N PRO A 141 8.47 5.70 11.61
CA PRO A 141 8.73 6.94 12.34
C PRO A 141 8.60 8.11 11.36
N TYR A 142 7.37 8.62 11.18
CA TYR A 142 7.15 9.80 10.36
C TYR A 142 7.66 11.06 11.05
N THR A 143 8.35 11.90 10.28
CA THR A 143 8.76 13.25 10.71
C THR A 143 7.92 14.28 9.97
N PHE A 144 6.71 14.54 10.49
CA PHE A 144 5.80 15.49 9.89
C PHE A 144 6.26 16.93 10.10
N ASN A 145 6.41 17.68 9.01
CA ASN A 145 6.77 19.08 8.98
C ASN A 145 5.80 19.87 8.10
N LYS A 146 5.76 21.21 8.28
CA LYS A 146 5.12 22.10 7.31
C LYS A 146 6.01 22.19 6.08
N ILE A 147 5.49 21.81 4.94
CA ILE A 147 6.20 21.79 3.66
C ILE A 147 5.51 22.78 2.72
N ASN A 148 6.29 23.65 2.10
CA ASN A 148 5.83 24.48 1.00
C ASN A 148 5.66 23.58 -0.25
N VAL A 149 4.44 23.53 -0.77
CA VAL A 149 4.09 22.61 -1.86
C VAL A 149 4.87 22.94 -3.13
N ARG A 150 4.97 24.22 -3.47
CA ARG A 150 5.65 24.63 -4.70
C ARG A 150 7.14 24.30 -4.64
N GLU A 151 7.83 24.78 -3.61
CA GLU A 151 9.27 24.56 -3.44
C GLU A 151 9.61 23.06 -3.42
N TYR A 152 8.85 22.27 -2.67
CA TYR A 152 9.07 20.85 -2.55
C TYR A 152 8.94 20.10 -3.88
N PHE A 153 7.86 20.36 -4.65
CA PHE A 153 7.68 19.66 -5.92
C PHE A 153 8.61 20.18 -7.00
N ASP A 154 9.01 21.45 -6.99
CA ASP A 154 10.01 22.00 -7.91
C ASP A 154 11.36 21.26 -7.71
N ASP A 155 11.84 21.11 -6.45
CA ASP A 155 13.06 20.37 -6.12
C ASP A 155 12.96 18.88 -6.49
N CYS A 156 11.84 18.23 -6.16
CA CYS A 156 11.64 16.82 -6.49
C CYS A 156 11.64 16.56 -8.00
N VAL A 157 11.03 17.44 -8.78
CA VAL A 157 10.93 17.29 -10.24
C VAL A 157 12.28 17.55 -10.90
N GLU A 158 13.09 18.48 -10.41
CA GLU A 158 14.45 18.70 -10.89
C GLU A 158 15.30 17.42 -10.75
N GLU A 159 15.27 16.77 -9.57
CA GLU A 159 15.99 15.52 -9.33
C GLU A 159 15.50 14.38 -10.23
N VAL A 160 14.18 14.19 -10.34
CA VAL A 160 13.58 13.18 -11.22
C VAL A 160 13.92 13.44 -12.67
N GLY A 161 13.97 14.71 -13.10
CA GLY A 161 14.29 15.12 -14.46
C GLY A 161 15.66 14.64 -14.92
N LEU A 162 16.68 14.73 -14.06
CA LEU A 162 18.04 14.25 -14.37
C LEU A 162 18.06 12.73 -14.64
N ASP A 163 17.30 11.94 -13.86
CA ASP A 163 17.21 10.48 -14.08
C ASP A 163 16.48 10.14 -15.38
N LEU A 164 15.40 10.85 -15.69
CA LEU A 164 14.61 10.65 -16.91
C LEU A 164 15.38 11.04 -18.19
N GLU A 165 16.12 12.14 -18.16
CA GLU A 165 16.97 12.58 -19.27
C GLU A 165 18.01 11.50 -19.63
N SER A 166 18.64 10.89 -18.61
CA SER A 166 19.59 9.80 -18.79
C SER A 166 19.01 8.58 -19.49
N LYS A 167 17.67 8.41 -19.41
CA LYS A 167 16.91 7.30 -20.01
C LYS A 167 16.14 7.67 -21.28
N ASN A 168 16.39 8.88 -21.79
CA ASN A 168 15.73 9.44 -23.00
C ASN A 168 14.18 9.49 -22.87
N ILE A 169 13.68 9.84 -21.66
CA ILE A 169 12.28 10.05 -21.35
C ILE A 169 12.02 11.55 -21.18
N GLU A 170 11.06 12.08 -21.93
CA GLU A 170 10.66 13.48 -21.85
C GLU A 170 9.81 13.73 -20.59
N LEU A 171 10.17 14.75 -19.81
CA LEU A 171 9.43 15.19 -18.63
C LEU A 171 8.73 16.53 -18.92
N SER A 172 7.44 16.62 -18.58
CA SER A 172 6.75 17.90 -18.45
C SER A 172 6.28 18.11 -17.02
N TYR A 173 6.38 19.35 -16.56
CA TYR A 173 5.98 19.72 -15.20
C TYR A 173 5.10 20.98 -15.20
N PHE A 174 3.99 20.92 -14.48
CA PHE A 174 3.05 22.02 -14.32
C PHE A 174 2.62 22.11 -12.87
N ASN A 175 2.92 23.23 -12.23
CA ASN A 175 2.49 23.53 -10.87
C ASN A 175 1.59 24.76 -10.88
N SER A 176 0.31 24.57 -10.56
CA SER A 176 -0.69 25.65 -10.50
C SER A 176 -1.07 26.02 -9.07
N VAL A 177 -0.29 25.58 -8.07
CA VAL A 177 -0.50 25.89 -6.67
C VAL A 177 0.14 27.24 -6.32
N GLU A 178 -0.49 28.04 -5.48
CA GLU A 178 0.05 29.33 -5.01
C GLU A 178 1.30 29.12 -4.13
N ASN A 179 2.13 30.16 -4.04
CA ASN A 179 3.45 30.05 -3.40
C ASN A 179 3.40 29.86 -1.87
N ASP A 180 2.28 30.19 -1.23
CA ASP A 180 2.08 30.13 0.22
C ASP A 180 1.36 28.88 0.71
N VAL A 181 1.00 27.99 -0.19
CA VAL A 181 0.29 26.75 0.16
C VAL A 181 1.21 25.78 0.87
N LEU A 182 0.81 25.39 2.08
CA LEU A 182 1.53 24.45 2.93
C LEU A 182 0.73 23.15 3.09
N VAL A 183 1.45 22.06 3.30
CA VAL A 183 0.92 20.74 3.73
C VAL A 183 1.70 20.25 4.95
N ILE A 184 1.07 19.42 5.78
CA ILE A 184 1.78 18.69 6.83
C ILE A 184 2.17 17.33 6.27
N ALA A 185 3.46 17.11 6.09
CA ALA A 185 3.94 15.86 5.49
C ALA A 185 5.38 15.53 5.93
N ASP A 186 5.77 14.29 5.70
CA ASP A 186 7.15 13.82 5.77
C ASP A 186 7.76 13.90 4.36
N ALA A 187 8.72 14.79 4.18
CA ALA A 187 9.36 15.07 2.89
C ALA A 187 10.04 13.82 2.29
N GLU A 188 10.72 13.01 3.10
CA GLU A 188 11.40 11.80 2.64
C GLU A 188 10.41 10.73 2.17
N GLN A 189 9.30 10.58 2.90
CA GLN A 189 8.28 9.61 2.52
C GLN A 189 7.49 10.07 1.29
N LEU A 190 7.21 11.36 1.13
CA LEU A 190 6.63 11.88 -0.11
C LEU A 190 7.57 11.72 -1.31
N LYS A 191 8.87 11.93 -1.13
CA LYS A 191 9.89 11.65 -2.16
C LYS A 191 9.86 10.17 -2.56
N ARG A 192 9.69 9.28 -1.59
CA ARG A 192 9.54 7.85 -1.84
C ARG A 192 8.29 7.52 -2.64
N VAL A 193 7.17 8.20 -2.38
CA VAL A 193 5.92 8.09 -3.18
C VAL A 193 6.21 8.42 -4.64
N ILE A 194 6.80 9.59 -4.90
CA ILE A 194 7.12 10.05 -6.26
C ILE A 194 8.05 9.05 -6.97
N ASN A 195 9.13 8.64 -6.30
CA ASN A 195 10.12 7.72 -6.87
C ASN A 195 9.52 6.33 -7.18
N ASN A 196 8.60 5.82 -6.37
CA ASN A 196 7.92 4.56 -6.65
C ASN A 196 6.98 4.66 -7.87
N ILE A 197 6.23 5.76 -7.99
CA ILE A 197 5.33 5.97 -9.12
C ILE A 197 6.14 6.16 -10.40
N VAL A 198 7.11 7.08 -10.41
CA VAL A 198 7.98 7.35 -11.57
C VAL A 198 8.80 6.10 -11.95
N GLY A 199 9.33 5.38 -10.96
CA GLY A 199 10.04 4.12 -11.19
C GLY A 199 9.18 3.07 -11.89
N ASN A 200 7.89 2.98 -11.54
CA ASN A 200 6.93 2.13 -12.24
C ASN A 200 6.69 2.62 -13.68
N SER A 201 6.50 3.93 -13.88
CA SER A 201 6.33 4.52 -15.21
C SER A 201 7.51 4.19 -16.13
N ILE A 202 8.75 4.37 -15.65
CA ILE A 202 9.97 4.01 -16.39
C ILE A 202 10.02 2.51 -16.70
N LYS A 203 9.74 1.67 -15.71
CA LYS A 203 9.81 0.21 -15.82
C LYS A 203 8.84 -0.34 -16.85
N TYR A 204 7.66 0.24 -16.95
CA TYR A 204 6.59 -0.21 -17.84
C TYR A 204 6.48 0.63 -19.11
N MET A 205 7.46 1.50 -19.36
CA MET A 205 7.61 2.20 -20.63
C MET A 205 7.94 1.21 -21.73
N ASP A 206 7.13 1.19 -22.79
CA ASP A 206 7.24 0.28 -23.92
C ASP A 206 7.29 1.01 -25.27
N LYS A 207 7.21 2.34 -25.24
CA LYS A 207 7.23 3.17 -26.46
C LYS A 207 8.62 3.69 -26.78
N PRO A 208 8.94 3.91 -28.06
CA PRO A 208 10.25 4.40 -28.49
C PRO A 208 10.62 5.77 -27.88
N LYS A 209 9.61 6.63 -27.66
CA LYS A 209 9.74 7.92 -26.98
C LYS A 209 8.91 7.87 -25.70
N GLY A 210 9.59 7.75 -24.56
CA GLY A 210 8.97 7.83 -23.26
C GLY A 210 8.55 9.25 -22.93
N TYR A 211 7.41 9.39 -22.24
CA TYR A 211 6.88 10.66 -21.79
C TYR A 211 6.27 10.51 -20.40
N ILE A 212 6.65 11.41 -19.50
CA ILE A 212 6.07 11.53 -18.15
C ILE A 212 5.64 12.98 -17.95
N SER A 213 4.43 13.18 -17.42
CA SER A 213 3.93 14.50 -17.03
C SER A 213 3.57 14.52 -15.55
N ILE A 214 4.11 15.48 -14.81
CA ILE A 214 3.77 15.72 -13.40
C ILE A 214 2.98 17.02 -13.32
N ARG A 215 1.78 16.97 -12.73
CA ARG A 215 0.92 18.14 -12.54
C ARG A 215 0.53 18.25 -11.08
N VAL A 216 0.71 19.43 -10.50
CA VAL A 216 0.29 19.75 -9.13
C VAL A 216 -0.79 20.83 -9.19
N LYS A 217 -1.95 20.55 -8.63
CA LYS A 217 -3.16 21.37 -8.71
C LYS A 217 -3.75 21.66 -7.34
N ASP A 218 -4.31 22.84 -7.19
CA ASP A 218 -5.15 23.19 -6.06
C ASP A 218 -6.58 22.68 -6.29
N VAL A 219 -7.12 21.90 -5.36
CA VAL A 219 -8.47 21.34 -5.43
C VAL A 219 -9.23 21.58 -4.11
N GLY A 220 -9.33 22.84 -3.73
CA GLY A 220 -10.04 23.28 -2.53
C GLY A 220 -9.23 23.00 -1.25
N ASP A 221 -9.68 22.14 -0.36
CA ASP A 221 -8.98 21.81 0.89
C ASP A 221 -7.76 20.90 0.69
N PHE A 222 -7.52 20.44 -0.55
CA PHE A 222 -6.44 19.53 -0.89
C PHE A 222 -5.58 20.09 -2.03
N ILE A 223 -4.36 19.61 -2.10
CA ILE A 223 -3.57 19.61 -3.34
C ILE A 223 -3.73 18.25 -4.01
N GLN A 224 -3.81 18.22 -5.34
CA GLN A 224 -3.83 17.01 -6.14
C GLN A 224 -2.57 16.94 -6.98
N VAL A 225 -1.89 15.80 -6.91
CA VAL A 225 -0.74 15.48 -7.74
C VAL A 225 -1.14 14.41 -8.74
N GLU A 226 -0.83 14.66 -9.99
CA GLU A 226 -1.07 13.74 -11.11
C GLU A 226 0.27 13.39 -11.74
N ILE A 227 0.57 12.10 -11.87
CA ILE A 227 1.76 11.61 -12.57
C ILE A 227 1.26 10.72 -13.69
N GLU A 228 1.41 11.21 -14.92
CA GLU A 228 0.97 10.55 -16.15
C GLU A 228 2.15 10.00 -16.93
N ASP A 229 2.04 8.78 -17.44
CA ASP A 229 2.97 8.16 -18.35
C ASP A 229 2.29 7.71 -19.65
N ASN A 230 3.05 7.56 -20.71
CA ASN A 230 2.60 6.99 -21.97
C ASN A 230 3.02 5.52 -22.15
N GLY A 231 3.28 4.79 -21.06
CA GLY A 231 3.67 3.38 -21.10
C GLY A 231 2.56 2.43 -21.58
N ARG A 232 2.76 1.15 -21.30
CA ARG A 232 1.83 0.09 -21.76
C ARG A 232 0.42 0.15 -21.16
N GLY A 233 0.22 0.89 -20.08
CA GLY A 233 -1.04 0.97 -19.35
C GLY A 233 -1.37 -0.30 -18.57
N ILE A 234 -2.53 -0.28 -17.88
CA ILE A 234 -3.02 -1.32 -17.00
C ILE A 234 -4.38 -1.78 -17.51
N ALA A 235 -4.64 -3.09 -17.49
CA ALA A 235 -5.94 -3.63 -17.88
C ALA A 235 -7.01 -3.25 -16.83
N ALA A 236 -8.23 -2.95 -17.27
CA ALA A 236 -9.31 -2.50 -16.39
C ALA A 236 -9.63 -3.50 -15.25
N LYS A 237 -9.48 -4.79 -15.50
CA LYS A 237 -9.66 -5.84 -14.49
C LYS A 237 -8.65 -5.80 -13.35
N ASP A 238 -7.45 -5.26 -13.62
CA ASP A 238 -6.31 -5.22 -12.69
C ASP A 238 -6.28 -3.91 -11.88
N LEU A 239 -6.89 -2.83 -12.39
CA LEU A 239 -6.90 -1.51 -11.74
C LEU A 239 -7.34 -1.50 -10.27
N PRO A 240 -8.39 -2.22 -9.86
CA PRO A 240 -8.80 -2.23 -8.44
C PRO A 240 -7.75 -2.80 -7.50
N ALA A 241 -6.88 -3.69 -7.99
CA ALA A 241 -5.94 -4.46 -7.19
C ALA A 241 -4.49 -3.92 -7.24
N ILE A 242 -4.18 -2.90 -8.07
CA ILE A 242 -2.78 -2.43 -8.24
C ILE A 242 -2.12 -1.88 -6.97
N PHE A 243 -2.93 -1.45 -6.01
CA PHE A 243 -2.47 -0.98 -4.71
C PHE A 243 -2.48 -2.06 -3.62
N ASP A 244 -2.97 -3.26 -3.97
CA ASP A 244 -2.96 -4.39 -3.04
C ASP A 244 -1.53 -4.92 -2.90
N ARG A 245 -1.27 -5.48 -1.74
CA ARG A 245 0.04 -6.05 -1.43
C ARG A 245 0.37 -7.18 -2.39
N PHE A 246 1.59 -7.17 -2.94
CA PHE A 246 2.12 -8.23 -3.83
C PHE A 246 1.39 -8.41 -5.16
N PHE A 247 0.47 -7.50 -5.48
CA PHE A 247 -0.22 -7.55 -6.76
C PHE A 247 0.77 -7.34 -7.91
N ARG A 248 0.70 -8.24 -8.88
CA ARG A 248 1.46 -8.19 -10.14
C ARG A 248 0.56 -8.66 -11.27
N ALA A 249 0.38 -7.87 -12.31
CA ALA A 249 -0.33 -8.32 -13.51
C ALA A 249 0.37 -9.55 -14.12
N ASP A 250 -0.40 -10.57 -14.56
CA ASP A 250 0.11 -11.89 -14.99
C ASP A 250 1.25 -11.83 -16.01
N ALA A 251 1.20 -10.88 -16.94
CA ALA A 251 2.25 -10.67 -17.93
C ALA A 251 3.62 -10.27 -17.34
N SER A 252 3.66 -9.83 -16.08
CA SER A 252 4.90 -9.40 -15.41
C SER A 252 5.63 -10.53 -14.67
N ARG A 253 4.97 -11.67 -14.41
CA ARG A 253 5.59 -12.80 -13.69
C ARG A 253 6.79 -13.40 -14.44
N ASN A 254 6.78 -13.37 -15.77
CA ASN A 254 7.84 -13.90 -16.63
C ASN A 254 8.80 -12.81 -17.16
N SER A 255 8.66 -11.56 -16.77
CA SER A 255 9.52 -10.50 -17.26
C SER A 255 10.82 -10.42 -16.47
N SER A 256 11.93 -10.39 -17.16
CA SER A 256 13.27 -10.06 -16.64
C SER A 256 13.34 -8.68 -15.94
N LYS A 257 12.25 -7.90 -16.01
CA LYS A 257 12.10 -6.57 -15.41
C LYS A 257 11.57 -6.59 -13.96
N GLY A 258 11.83 -7.63 -13.18
CA GLY A 258 11.49 -7.85 -11.77
C GLY A 258 10.80 -6.72 -10.99
N GLY A 259 10.21 -7.03 -9.86
CA GLY A 259 9.61 -6.07 -8.93
C GLY A 259 8.79 -6.80 -7.87
N SER A 260 8.97 -6.43 -6.62
CA SER A 260 8.40 -7.07 -5.42
C SER A 260 6.85 -7.04 -5.36
N GLY A 261 6.20 -6.16 -6.13
CA GLY A 261 4.76 -5.89 -6.00
C GLY A 261 4.41 -5.11 -4.71
N ILE A 262 5.41 -4.62 -4.00
CA ILE A 262 5.23 -3.88 -2.74
C ILE A 262 5.16 -2.36 -2.98
N GLY A 263 5.77 -1.85 -4.04
CA GLY A 263 5.96 -0.42 -4.25
C GLY A 263 4.68 0.42 -4.19
N LEU A 264 3.61 0.01 -4.89
CA LEU A 264 2.35 0.76 -4.89
C LEU A 264 1.55 0.59 -3.59
N SER A 265 1.65 -0.52 -2.89
CA SER A 265 1.04 -0.67 -1.56
C SER A 265 1.74 0.20 -0.51
N ILE A 266 3.07 0.39 -0.62
CA ILE A 266 3.82 1.37 0.17
C ILE A 266 3.31 2.79 -0.12
N VAL A 267 3.15 3.14 -1.40
CA VAL A 267 2.64 4.45 -1.82
C VAL A 267 1.27 4.72 -1.21
N ARG A 268 0.35 3.76 -1.33
CA ARG A 268 -0.98 3.86 -0.73
C ARG A 268 -0.91 4.10 0.78
N LYS A 269 -0.13 3.31 1.51
CA LYS A 269 -0.01 3.45 2.96
C LYS A 269 0.57 4.81 3.36
N ILE A 270 1.63 5.27 2.69
CA ILE A 270 2.21 6.59 2.98
C ILE A 270 1.16 7.70 2.77
N ILE A 271 0.45 7.69 1.64
CA ILE A 271 -0.55 8.73 1.34
C ILE A 271 -1.71 8.67 2.34
N GLU A 272 -2.21 7.48 2.70
CA GLU A 272 -3.26 7.30 3.71
C GLU A 272 -2.81 7.79 5.09
N ASP A 273 -1.59 7.50 5.51
CA ASP A 273 -1.02 7.99 6.78
C ASP A 273 -0.81 9.51 6.81
N HIS A 274 -0.69 10.14 5.64
CA HIS A 274 -0.70 11.60 5.47
C HIS A 274 -2.13 12.20 5.37
N GLY A 275 -3.17 11.38 5.63
CA GLY A 275 -4.57 11.81 5.54
C GLY A 275 -5.05 12.08 4.12
N GLY A 276 -4.34 11.56 3.12
CA GLY A 276 -4.65 11.67 1.70
C GLY A 276 -5.36 10.45 1.13
N LYS A 277 -5.51 10.44 -0.19
CA LYS A 277 -6.04 9.33 -0.98
C LYS A 277 -5.27 9.19 -2.27
N ILE A 278 -5.12 7.94 -2.76
CA ILE A 278 -4.48 7.62 -4.04
C ILE A 278 -5.42 6.79 -4.91
N TRP A 279 -5.38 7.01 -6.22
CA TRP A 279 -6.09 6.21 -7.24
C TRP A 279 -5.38 6.30 -8.57
N ALA A 280 -5.81 5.50 -9.54
CA ALA A 280 -5.26 5.49 -10.88
C ALA A 280 -6.34 5.43 -11.95
N ASN A 281 -6.06 6.05 -13.09
CA ASN A 281 -6.76 5.85 -14.35
C ASN A 281 -5.77 5.31 -15.38
N SER A 282 -6.14 4.25 -16.08
CA SER A 282 -5.27 3.66 -17.09
C SER A 282 -6.07 3.00 -18.20
N LYS A 283 -5.47 3.00 -19.37
CA LYS A 283 -5.97 2.25 -20.52
C LYS A 283 -4.82 1.48 -21.16
N LEU A 284 -5.02 0.18 -21.33
CA LEU A 284 -4.01 -0.70 -21.93
C LEU A 284 -3.58 -0.16 -23.33
N GLY A 285 -2.27 -0.07 -23.56
CA GLY A 285 -1.66 0.48 -24.77
C GLY A 285 -1.59 2.02 -24.83
N CYS A 286 -2.20 2.74 -23.88
CA CYS A 286 -2.21 4.21 -23.85
C CYS A 286 -1.27 4.80 -22.80
N GLY A 287 -1.26 4.23 -21.59
CA GLY A 287 -0.49 4.72 -20.45
C GLY A 287 -1.32 4.73 -19.17
N THR A 288 -0.75 5.32 -18.11
CA THR A 288 -1.36 5.39 -16.77
C THR A 288 -1.26 6.80 -16.23
N VAL A 289 -2.29 7.22 -15.50
CA VAL A 289 -2.27 8.43 -14.68
C VAL A 289 -2.50 8.01 -13.23
N MET A 290 -1.51 8.25 -12.39
CA MET A 290 -1.61 8.10 -10.94
C MET A 290 -2.00 9.44 -10.32
N TYR A 291 -2.97 9.42 -9.43
CA TYR A 291 -3.46 10.58 -8.70
C TYR A 291 -3.30 10.38 -7.21
N PHE A 292 -2.83 11.39 -6.50
CA PHE A 292 -2.96 11.42 -5.06
C PHE A 292 -3.27 12.82 -4.55
N VAL A 293 -3.88 12.90 -3.37
CA VAL A 293 -4.21 14.16 -2.72
C VAL A 293 -3.58 14.24 -1.35
N LEU A 294 -3.17 15.45 -0.96
CA LEU A 294 -2.70 15.79 0.39
C LEU A 294 -3.52 16.96 0.91
N ARG A 295 -3.87 16.92 2.18
CA ARG A 295 -4.65 17.99 2.80
C ARG A 295 -3.79 19.21 3.02
N LYS A 296 -4.31 20.40 2.64
CA LYS A 296 -3.65 21.67 2.91
C LYS A 296 -3.63 21.98 4.40
N TYR A 297 -2.52 22.54 4.87
CA TYR A 297 -2.45 23.10 6.22
C TYR A 297 -3.29 24.37 6.27
N GLN A 298 -4.23 24.42 7.20
CA GLN A 298 -5.02 25.61 7.50
C GLN A 298 -4.72 26.03 8.93
N GLU A 299 -4.31 27.29 9.13
CA GLU A 299 -4.22 27.81 10.49
C GLU A 299 -5.62 27.96 11.06
N VAL A 300 -5.91 27.22 12.13
CA VAL A 300 -7.14 27.45 12.90
C VAL A 300 -6.96 28.77 13.63
N PRO A 301 -7.76 29.81 13.36
CA PRO A 301 -7.67 31.07 14.11
C PRO A 301 -7.94 30.75 15.58
N VAL A 302 -6.93 30.95 16.43
CA VAL A 302 -7.10 30.86 17.89
C VAL A 302 -8.04 31.97 18.28
N ASN A 303 -9.29 31.65 18.60
CA ASN A 303 -10.23 32.60 19.18
C ASN A 303 -9.69 33.01 20.56
N GLU A 304 -9.08 34.20 20.65
CA GLU A 304 -8.66 34.88 21.91
C GLU A 304 -9.87 35.36 22.74
N GLN A 305 -10.94 34.58 22.82
CA GLN A 305 -12.11 34.91 23.67
C GLN A 305 -12.22 33.94 24.84
N ASN A 306 -11.23 33.88 25.73
CA ASN A 306 -11.44 33.33 27.08
C ASN A 306 -10.38 33.82 28.11
N THR A 307 -10.07 35.11 28.11
CA THR A 307 -9.31 35.74 29.20
C THR A 307 -10.06 36.92 29.80
N ASN A 308 -11.32 36.71 30.21
CA ASN A 308 -11.96 37.66 31.11
C ASN A 308 -13.08 36.95 31.88
N HIS A 309 -12.72 36.29 32.95
CA HIS A 309 -13.59 36.10 34.14
C HIS A 309 -12.81 35.45 35.27
N ARG A 310 -11.94 36.22 35.93
CA ARG A 310 -11.67 36.06 37.37
C ARG A 310 -11.21 37.43 37.90
N ARG A 311 -12.16 38.17 38.41
CA ARG A 311 -11.97 39.11 39.53
C ARG A 311 -12.99 38.77 40.57
#